data_c9a224df7c708790a8db2062a0ae704f
#
_entry.id   c9a224df7c708790a8db2062a0ae704f
#
_cell.length_a   1.000
_cell.length_b   1.000
_cell.length_c   1.000
_cell.angle_alpha   90.00
_cell.angle_beta   90.00
_cell.angle_gamma   90.00
#
_symmetry.space_group_name_H-M   'P 1'
#
loop_
_entity.id
_entity.type
_entity.pdbx_description
1 polymer ?
#
loop_
_entity_poly.entity_id
_entity_poly.type
_entity_poly.pdbx_seq_one_letter_code
_entity_poly.pdbx_strand_id
1 'polypeptide(L)'
;MTIFLVASCTHLAHQTGDIKQSQQKKIVRSNKGVVTTAHPLATNAGIKMLESGGNAMDAAVAAAFTLSVVEPSMSGIGGRAQILIYTPDHEVHGIDATTQAPPFYKFKDTLAVEYGYETIAVP
;
A
#
# COMPACT_ATOMS: atom_id res chain seq x y z
N MET A 1 -54.03 -40.12 -3.14
CA MET A 1 -52.90 -39.98 -4.06
C MET A 1 -52.49 -38.50 -4.03
N THR A 2 -51.57 -38.17 -3.13
CA THR A 2 -51.23 -36.81 -2.78
C THR A 2 -49.97 -36.41 -3.57
N ILE A 3 -50.13 -35.48 -4.50
CA ILE A 3 -49.02 -34.95 -5.31
C ILE A 3 -48.34 -33.83 -4.51
N PHE A 4 -47.10 -34.07 -4.07
CA PHE A 4 -46.26 -33.03 -3.54
C PHE A 4 -45.59 -32.25 -4.68
N LEU A 5 -46.01 -31.02 -4.88
CA LEU A 5 -45.36 -30.08 -5.77
C LEU A 5 -44.17 -29.44 -5.03
N VAL A 6 -42.96 -29.87 -5.36
CA VAL A 6 -41.75 -29.24 -4.91
C VAL A 6 -41.54 -27.98 -5.76
N ALA A 7 -41.91 -26.83 -5.22
CA ALA A 7 -41.57 -25.55 -5.79
C ALA A 7 -40.05 -25.30 -5.58
N SER A 8 -39.27 -25.55 -6.62
CA SER A 8 -37.87 -25.20 -6.68
C SER A 8 -37.71 -23.67 -6.61
N CYS A 9 -37.05 -23.21 -5.58
CA CYS A 9 -36.59 -21.81 -5.48
C CYS A 9 -35.56 -21.50 -6.57
N THR A 10 -36.03 -21.10 -7.74
CA THR A 10 -35.19 -20.48 -8.77
C THR A 10 -35.46 -18.99 -8.83
N HIS A 11 -35.08 -18.25 -7.81
CA HIS A 11 -34.94 -16.81 -7.91
C HIS A 11 -33.80 -16.33 -6.99
N LEU A 12 -32.60 -16.91 -7.14
CA LEU A 12 -31.41 -16.11 -6.92
C LEU A 12 -31.17 -15.34 -8.23
N ALA A 13 -31.87 -14.23 -8.38
CA ALA A 13 -31.45 -13.21 -9.31
C ALA A 13 -30.06 -12.78 -8.86
N HIS A 14 -29.07 -13.30 -9.55
CA HIS A 14 -27.70 -12.84 -9.51
C HIS A 14 -27.75 -11.38 -9.97
N GLN A 15 -27.94 -10.47 -9.03
CA GLN A 15 -27.63 -9.06 -9.24
C GLN A 15 -26.10 -8.98 -9.36
N THR A 16 -25.61 -9.33 -10.54
CA THR A 16 -24.38 -8.75 -11.03
C THR A 16 -24.66 -7.27 -11.18
N GLY A 17 -24.59 -6.54 -10.06
CA GLY A 17 -24.40 -5.11 -10.12
C GLY A 17 -23.21 -4.92 -11.03
N ASP A 18 -23.42 -4.28 -12.17
CA ASP A 18 -22.35 -3.74 -12.99
C ASP A 18 -21.46 -2.92 -12.07
N ILE A 19 -20.44 -3.55 -11.53
CA ILE A 19 -19.27 -2.84 -11.03
C ILE A 19 -18.72 -2.21 -12.30
N LYS A 20 -19.22 -1.03 -12.63
CA LYS A 20 -18.51 -0.11 -13.51
C LYS A 20 -17.17 0.09 -12.81
N GLN A 21 -16.25 -0.78 -13.13
CA GLN A 21 -14.85 -0.61 -12.82
C GLN A 21 -14.51 0.69 -13.54
N SER A 22 -14.62 1.79 -12.78
CA SER A 22 -14.17 3.09 -13.24
C SER A 22 -12.77 2.84 -13.76
N GLN A 23 -12.59 2.90 -15.08
CA GLN A 23 -11.27 2.80 -15.69
C GLN A 23 -10.50 3.98 -15.13
N GLN A 24 -9.80 3.72 -14.06
CA GLN A 24 -8.97 4.71 -13.38
C GLN A 24 -7.99 5.21 -14.44
N LYS A 25 -8.13 6.47 -14.79
CA LYS A 25 -7.27 7.10 -15.78
C LYS A 25 -5.82 6.94 -15.30
N LYS A 26 -5.09 6.03 -15.94
CA LYS A 26 -3.72 5.66 -15.55
C LYS A 26 -2.71 6.79 -15.79
N ILE A 27 -3.12 7.86 -16.47
CA ILE A 27 -2.27 8.99 -16.83
C ILE A 27 -2.94 10.26 -16.31
N VAL A 28 -2.25 10.96 -15.43
CA VAL A 28 -2.67 12.27 -14.91
C VAL A 28 -1.59 13.29 -15.25
N ARG A 29 -2.03 14.48 -15.63
CA ARG A 29 -1.16 15.64 -15.87
C ARG A 29 -1.72 16.84 -15.12
N SER A 30 -0.83 17.58 -14.47
CA SER A 30 -1.17 18.79 -13.73
C SER A 30 0.00 19.76 -13.77
N ASN A 31 -0.30 21.04 -13.74
CA ASN A 31 0.69 22.11 -13.61
C ASN A 31 0.85 22.60 -12.16
N LYS A 32 0.09 22.03 -11.22
CA LYS A 32 0.16 22.39 -9.78
C LYS A 32 0.85 21.34 -8.94
N GLY A 33 0.61 20.06 -9.22
CA GLY A 33 1.18 18.93 -8.49
C GLY A 33 0.46 17.65 -8.85
N VAL A 34 1.12 16.53 -8.59
CA VAL A 34 0.59 15.19 -8.81
C VAL A 34 0.93 14.33 -7.61
N VAL A 35 -0.03 13.54 -7.17
CA VAL A 35 0.16 12.48 -6.18
C VAL A 35 -0.28 11.17 -6.80
N THR A 36 0.54 10.13 -6.66
CA THR A 36 0.19 8.77 -7.09
C THR A 36 0.56 7.77 -6.00
N THR A 37 -0.33 6.85 -5.72
CA THR A 37 -0.13 5.78 -4.74
C THR A 37 -0.83 4.51 -5.21
N ALA A 38 -0.59 3.39 -4.52
CA ALA A 38 -1.24 2.12 -4.81
C ALA A 38 -2.75 2.14 -4.51
N HIS A 39 -3.21 3.00 -3.58
CA HIS A 39 -4.62 3.05 -3.17
C HIS A 39 -5.25 4.44 -3.36
N PRO A 40 -6.46 4.57 -3.93
CA PRO A 40 -7.10 5.86 -4.19
C PRO A 40 -7.29 6.74 -2.95
N LEU A 41 -7.58 6.16 -1.80
CA LEU A 41 -7.73 6.92 -0.55
C LEU A 41 -6.42 7.58 -0.12
N ALA A 42 -5.29 6.92 -0.32
CA ALA A 42 -3.98 7.49 -0.03
C ALA A 42 -3.61 8.61 -1.01
N THR A 43 -3.92 8.43 -2.30
CA THR A 43 -3.79 9.50 -3.30
C THR A 43 -4.60 10.73 -2.90
N ASN A 44 -5.86 10.54 -2.50
CA ASN A 44 -6.73 11.63 -2.06
C ASN A 44 -6.21 12.33 -0.79
N ALA A 45 -5.63 11.59 0.15
CA ALA A 45 -5.03 12.18 1.35
C ALA A 45 -3.87 13.12 0.99
N GLY A 46 -2.97 12.68 0.10
CA GLY A 46 -1.88 13.52 -0.39
C GLY A 46 -2.37 14.74 -1.17
N ILE A 47 -3.38 14.60 -2.03
CA ILE A 47 -3.98 15.72 -2.77
C ILE A 47 -4.59 16.75 -1.81
N LYS A 48 -5.36 16.31 -0.82
CA LYS A 48 -5.94 17.21 0.20
C LYS A 48 -4.87 17.99 0.95
N MET A 49 -3.74 17.37 1.24
CA MET A 49 -2.63 18.05 1.90
C MET A 49 -2.06 19.17 1.01
N LEU A 50 -1.87 18.92 -0.29
CA LEU A 50 -1.44 19.95 -1.25
C LEU A 50 -2.48 21.08 -1.38
N GLU A 51 -3.77 20.75 -1.43
CA GLU A 51 -4.87 21.73 -1.50
C GLU A 51 -4.96 22.59 -0.25
N SER A 52 -4.55 22.06 0.90
CA SER A 52 -4.48 22.79 2.17
C SER A 52 -3.23 23.68 2.31
N GLY A 53 -2.38 23.75 1.28
CA GLY A 53 -1.16 24.56 1.27
C GLY A 53 0.09 23.82 1.77
N GLY A 54 0.00 22.51 1.99
CA GLY A 54 1.16 21.67 2.28
C GLY A 54 2.07 21.50 1.06
N ASN A 55 3.30 21.12 1.30
CA ASN A 55 4.29 20.82 0.28
C ASN A 55 4.28 19.34 -0.12
N ALA A 56 5.17 18.94 -1.03
CA ALA A 56 5.26 17.56 -1.52
C ALA A 56 5.61 16.55 -0.41
N MET A 57 6.38 16.96 0.59
CA MET A 57 6.73 16.09 1.73
C MET A 57 5.52 15.86 2.63
N ASP A 58 4.74 16.90 2.90
CA ASP A 58 3.50 16.80 3.66
C ASP A 58 2.51 15.84 2.98
N ALA A 59 2.39 15.97 1.65
CA ALA A 59 1.56 15.09 0.85
C ALA A 59 2.04 13.64 0.87
N ALA A 60 3.35 13.41 0.78
CA ALA A 60 3.94 12.08 0.82
C ALA A 60 3.72 11.41 2.19
N VAL A 61 3.90 12.15 3.28
CA VAL A 61 3.66 11.67 4.64
C VAL A 61 2.18 11.30 4.83
N ALA A 62 1.26 12.19 4.43
CA ALA A 62 -0.18 11.93 4.53
C ALA A 62 -0.59 10.68 3.74
N ALA A 63 -0.05 10.52 2.53
CA ALA A 63 -0.28 9.35 1.71
C ALA A 63 0.27 8.07 2.34
N ALA A 64 1.49 8.10 2.88
CA ALA A 64 2.14 6.96 3.51
C ALA A 64 1.38 6.47 4.76
N PHE A 65 0.96 7.38 5.63
CA PHE A 65 0.14 7.03 6.78
C PHE A 65 -1.22 6.44 6.36
N THR A 66 -1.83 6.99 5.31
CA THR A 66 -3.09 6.43 4.80
C THR A 66 -2.89 5.03 4.23
N LEU A 67 -1.79 4.78 3.50
CA LEU A 67 -1.45 3.45 2.99
C LEU A 67 -1.31 2.42 4.11
N SER A 68 -0.72 2.81 5.25
CA SER A 68 -0.58 1.92 6.41
C SER A 68 -1.91 1.40 6.95
N VAL A 69 -3.00 2.13 6.69
CA VAL A 69 -4.36 1.76 7.12
C VAL A 69 -5.12 1.00 6.02
N VAL A 70 -5.01 1.44 4.78
CA VAL A 70 -5.83 0.90 3.67
C VAL A 70 -5.17 -0.28 2.95
N GLU A 71 -3.85 -0.44 3.10
CA GLU A 71 -3.07 -1.56 2.57
C GLU A 71 -2.11 -2.14 3.63
N PRO A 72 -2.61 -2.64 4.75
CA PRO A 72 -1.78 -3.06 5.88
C PRO A 72 -0.88 -4.26 5.58
N SER A 73 -1.19 -5.04 4.56
CA SER A 73 -0.36 -6.18 4.13
C SER A 73 0.91 -5.78 3.39
N MET A 74 0.94 -4.58 2.81
CA MET A 74 2.04 -4.11 1.96
C MET A 74 2.70 -2.84 2.50
N SER A 75 2.11 -2.20 3.51
CA SER A 75 2.57 -0.94 4.06
C SER A 75 2.35 -0.89 5.57
N GLY A 76 3.22 -0.20 6.29
CA GLY A 76 3.10 -0.04 7.75
C GLY A 76 4.12 0.93 8.32
N ILE A 77 3.87 1.39 9.55
CA ILE A 77 4.81 2.21 10.32
C ILE A 77 5.99 1.31 10.72
N GLY A 78 7.20 1.73 10.37
CA GLY A 78 8.41 0.96 10.63
C GLY A 78 8.77 -0.05 9.53
N GLY A 79 8.06 -0.01 8.41
CA GLY A 79 8.45 -0.70 7.18
C GLY A 79 9.71 -0.09 6.55
N ARG A 80 10.25 -0.78 5.54
CA ARG A 80 11.36 -0.25 4.75
C ARG A 80 10.88 0.83 3.80
N ALA A 81 11.67 1.89 3.63
CA ALA A 81 11.42 2.92 2.63
C ALA A 81 12.73 3.40 2.02
N GLN A 82 12.68 3.79 0.76
CA GLN A 82 13.71 4.60 0.12
C GLN A 82 13.04 5.85 -0.39
N ILE A 83 13.56 7.02 0.02
CA ILE A 83 12.96 8.30 -0.27
C ILE A 83 13.98 9.14 -1.02
N LEU A 84 13.56 9.73 -2.12
CA LEU A 84 14.32 10.70 -2.87
C LEU A 84 13.57 12.02 -2.88
N ILE A 85 14.23 13.08 -2.45
CA ILE A 85 13.66 14.41 -2.34
C ILE A 85 14.45 15.33 -3.26
N TYR A 86 13.74 16.04 -4.13
CA TYR A 86 14.28 17.12 -4.93
C TYR A 86 13.72 18.45 -4.41
N THR A 87 14.60 19.35 -4.05
CA THR A 87 14.27 20.63 -3.42
C THR A 87 14.31 21.79 -4.43
N PRO A 88 13.65 22.94 -4.15
CA PRO A 88 13.62 24.07 -5.06
C PRO A 88 14.99 24.71 -5.34
N ASP A 89 15.96 24.53 -4.48
CA ASP A 89 17.37 24.93 -4.64
C ASP A 89 18.19 23.96 -5.50
N HIS A 90 17.48 23.00 -6.16
CA HIS A 90 18.06 22.00 -7.06
C HIS A 90 18.95 20.96 -6.39
N GLU A 91 18.81 20.77 -5.09
CA GLU A 91 19.48 19.69 -4.38
C GLU A 91 18.66 18.41 -4.36
N VAL A 92 19.37 17.28 -4.30
CA VAL A 92 18.77 15.94 -4.19
C VAL A 92 19.19 15.33 -2.86
N HIS A 93 18.21 14.97 -2.03
CA HIS A 93 18.44 14.30 -0.76
C HIS A 93 17.89 12.88 -0.83
N GLY A 94 18.68 11.91 -0.38
CA GLY A 94 18.29 10.52 -0.28
C GLY A 94 18.15 10.09 1.18
N ILE A 95 17.09 9.38 1.49
CA ILE A 95 16.90 8.74 2.80
C ILE A 95 16.77 7.24 2.56
N ASP A 96 17.67 6.47 3.13
CA ASP A 96 17.58 5.02 3.19
C ASP A 96 17.06 4.60 4.57
N ALA A 97 15.79 4.26 4.64
CA ALA A 97 15.12 3.73 5.81
C ALA A 97 15.03 2.20 5.75
N THR A 98 16.13 1.55 5.40
CA THR A 98 16.24 0.09 5.39
C THR A 98 16.16 -0.46 6.82
N THR A 99 15.55 -1.61 6.98
CA THR A 99 15.48 -2.30 8.27
C THR A 99 16.88 -2.59 8.80
N GLN A 100 17.17 -2.17 10.02
CA GLN A 100 18.44 -2.40 10.68
C GLN A 100 18.25 -3.35 11.86
N ALA A 101 19.23 -4.20 12.11
CA ALA A 101 19.27 -4.97 13.34
C ALA A 101 19.56 -4.05 14.54
N PRO A 102 18.95 -4.27 15.70
CA PRO A 102 19.25 -3.52 16.90
C PRO A 102 20.76 -3.59 17.23
N PRO A 103 21.39 -2.52 17.73
CA PRO A 103 22.84 -2.47 17.98
C PRO A 103 23.32 -3.48 19.03
N PHE A 104 22.43 -3.97 19.89
CA PHE A 104 22.71 -5.02 20.86
C PHE A 104 22.47 -6.45 20.34
N TYR A 105 21.99 -6.57 19.08
CA TYR A 105 21.77 -7.88 18.47
C TYR A 105 23.11 -8.53 18.13
N LYS A 106 23.44 -9.60 18.83
CA LYS A 106 24.59 -10.45 18.51
C LYS A 106 24.17 -11.52 17.53
N PHE A 107 24.76 -11.52 16.37
CA PHE A 107 24.59 -12.59 15.40
C PHE A 107 25.05 -13.91 16.04
N LYS A 108 24.19 -14.90 16.12
CA LYS A 108 24.61 -16.27 16.40
C LYS A 108 25.22 -16.83 15.13
N ASP A 109 26.38 -17.46 15.22
CA ASP A 109 27.14 -18.00 14.08
C ASP A 109 26.35 -19.02 13.23
N THR A 110 25.22 -19.47 13.70
CA THR A 110 24.28 -20.32 12.97
C THR A 110 22.85 -19.89 13.27
N LEU A 111 22.23 -19.18 12.34
CA LEU A 111 20.79 -19.03 12.31
C LEU A 111 20.22 -20.17 11.47
N ALA A 112 19.84 -21.26 12.11
CA ALA A 112 19.03 -22.27 11.45
C ALA A 112 17.57 -21.77 11.46
N VAL A 113 17.07 -21.33 10.33
CA VAL A 113 15.64 -21.04 10.14
C VAL A 113 15.02 -22.26 9.50
N GLU A 114 14.34 -23.07 10.30
CA GLU A 114 13.60 -24.21 9.81
C GLU A 114 12.24 -23.73 9.25
N TYR A 115 12.18 -23.50 7.96
CA TYR A 115 10.93 -23.28 7.22
C TYR A 115 10.48 -24.61 6.62
N GLY A 116 10.20 -25.62 7.40
CA GLY A 116 9.50 -26.84 6.95
C GLY A 116 10.07 -27.62 5.76
N TYR A 117 11.07 -27.11 5.05
CA TYR A 117 11.63 -27.70 3.84
C TYR A 117 13.16 -27.83 3.81
N GLU A 118 13.91 -26.87 4.34
CA GLU A 118 15.38 -26.95 4.38
C GLU A 118 15.96 -26.08 5.51
N THR A 119 16.99 -26.58 6.16
CA THR A 119 17.79 -25.80 7.11
C THR A 119 18.86 -25.05 6.34
N ILE A 120 18.77 -23.73 6.26
CA ILE A 120 19.80 -22.90 5.65
C ILE A 120 20.75 -22.44 6.76
N ALA A 121 21.95 -22.97 6.76
CA ALA A 121 23.04 -22.45 7.60
C ALA A 121 23.66 -21.25 6.87
N VAL A 122 23.59 -20.07 7.48
CA VAL A 122 24.31 -18.90 6.99
C VAL A 122 25.60 -18.80 7.78
N PRO A 123 26.77 -18.80 7.10
CA PRO A 123 28.07 -18.68 7.76
C PRO A 123 28.28 -17.30 8.40
#